data_34ccfb46cfa5e244c1d101c4f2316548
#
_entry.id   34ccfb46cfa5e244c1d101c4f2316548
#
_cell.length_a   1.000
_cell.length_b   1.000
_cell.length_c   1.000
_cell.angle_alpha   90.00
_cell.angle_beta   90.00
_cell.angle_gamma   90.00
#
_symmetry.space_group_name_H-M   'P 1'
#
loop_
_entity.id
_entity.type
_entity.pdbx_description
1 polymer ?
#
loop_
_entity_poly.entity_id
_entity_poly.type
_entity_poly.pdbx_seq_one_letter_code
_entity_poly.pdbx_strand_id
1 'polypeptide(L)'
;MSITTSLFLLPIFKKQQMKTYQLHTSYKQILADTITPVSVYLKIRDKFPNSILLESSDYHGNENSFSYICFNPIASIKVEDKKIETNFPDGFSEIIPIDKNVNVATEIEQFSKKFKTDENNFKFINQGLFGYIAYDAIQHFENIPIANKSTENKIPEIYYAVYQNIIAINHFKNEAYIFCHSYENENNTDEIHQLLQAKNFASFTFTKNGEVVSNLTDNDFKNYVKLAKQHCQRGDVFQLVLSRRFSQNFKGDEFNVYRALRSINPSPYLFYFDYGNFKIFGSSPEAQLVIKNNHAEIHPIAGTFKRTGNDEEDADLAKKLGQDEKENSEHVMLVDLARNDLSRSCNEVKVEKYKEVQFFSHVIHLVSKVTGKLKPNHPFMELVAKTFPAGTLTGAPKHKAMQLIETIEKTNR
;
A
#
# COMPACT_ATOMS: atom_id res chain seq x y z
N MET A 1 -23.32 -50.08 -46.75
CA MET A 1 -23.27 -48.73 -46.17
C MET A 1 -22.95 -48.84 -44.66
N SER A 2 -21.72 -48.69 -44.31
CA SER A 2 -21.25 -48.72 -42.91
C SER A 2 -21.10 -47.29 -42.41
N ILE A 3 -21.84 -46.95 -41.39
CA ILE A 3 -21.78 -45.65 -40.73
C ILE A 3 -20.70 -45.74 -39.64
N THR A 4 -19.56 -45.07 -39.85
CA THR A 4 -18.48 -44.95 -38.87
C THR A 4 -18.77 -43.75 -37.96
N THR A 5 -19.17 -44.04 -36.73
CA THR A 5 -19.38 -43.02 -35.70
C THR A 5 -18.02 -42.60 -35.12
N SER A 6 -17.55 -41.41 -35.45
CA SER A 6 -16.36 -40.82 -34.90
C SER A 6 -16.68 -40.27 -33.50
N LEU A 7 -16.16 -40.88 -32.44
CA LEU A 7 -16.17 -40.34 -31.08
C LEU A 7 -15.15 -39.21 -30.99
N PHE A 8 -15.61 -37.97 -30.87
CA PHE A 8 -14.77 -36.85 -30.44
C PHE A 8 -14.51 -36.99 -28.93
N LEU A 9 -13.32 -37.42 -28.59
CA LEU A 9 -12.79 -37.32 -27.22
C LEU A 9 -12.52 -35.82 -26.90
N LEU A 10 -13.38 -35.22 -26.08
CA LEU A 10 -13.10 -33.94 -25.44
C LEU A 10 -11.90 -34.11 -24.52
N PRO A 11 -10.92 -33.20 -24.53
CA PRO A 11 -9.80 -33.28 -23.60
C PRO A 11 -10.33 -33.08 -22.17
N ILE A 12 -10.17 -34.11 -21.36
CA ILE A 12 -10.37 -34.03 -19.89
C ILE A 12 -9.34 -33.07 -19.37
N PHE A 13 -9.74 -31.82 -19.10
CA PHE A 13 -8.92 -30.88 -18.31
C PHE A 13 -8.72 -31.52 -16.93
N LYS A 14 -7.62 -32.23 -16.75
CA LYS A 14 -7.14 -32.57 -15.41
C LYS A 14 -7.02 -31.26 -14.66
N LYS A 15 -7.80 -31.07 -13.60
CA LYS A 15 -7.61 -30.03 -12.61
C LYS A 15 -6.16 -30.18 -12.13
N GLN A 16 -5.28 -29.33 -12.62
CA GLN A 16 -3.86 -29.34 -12.22
C GLN A 16 -3.86 -29.03 -10.72
N GLN A 17 -3.40 -29.98 -9.92
CA GLN A 17 -3.35 -29.82 -8.47
C GLN A 17 -2.45 -28.61 -8.18
N MET A 18 -3.01 -27.59 -7.56
CA MET A 18 -2.31 -26.33 -7.32
C MET A 18 -1.07 -26.62 -6.49
N LYS A 19 0.12 -26.42 -7.05
CA LYS A 19 1.40 -26.60 -6.35
C LYS A 19 1.44 -25.63 -5.18
N THR A 20 1.72 -26.12 -3.98
CA THR A 20 1.89 -25.32 -2.77
C THR A 20 3.34 -25.39 -2.32
N TYR A 21 3.82 -24.28 -1.77
CA TYR A 21 5.17 -24.12 -1.23
C TYR A 21 5.06 -24.03 0.28
N GLN A 22 5.59 -25.05 0.98
CA GLN A 22 5.69 -25.03 2.44
C GLN A 22 6.92 -24.20 2.81
N LEU A 23 6.71 -23.17 3.62
CA LEU A 23 7.77 -22.33 4.16
C LEU A 23 7.94 -22.66 5.64
N HIS A 24 9.08 -23.19 6.00
CA HIS A 24 9.43 -23.46 7.40
C HIS A 24 9.89 -22.17 8.06
N THR A 25 9.31 -21.89 9.23
CA THR A 25 9.51 -20.64 9.95
C THR A 25 10.41 -20.84 11.16
N SER A 26 11.59 -20.25 11.13
CA SER A 26 12.47 -20.07 12.29
C SER A 26 12.43 -18.63 12.74
N TYR A 27 12.60 -18.37 14.03
CA TYR A 27 12.71 -17.01 14.54
C TYR A 27 13.66 -16.88 15.71
N LYS A 28 14.17 -15.67 15.92
CA LYS A 28 15.00 -15.29 17.07
C LYS A 28 14.45 -13.99 17.65
N GLN A 29 14.14 -13.99 18.94
CA GLN A 29 13.79 -12.78 19.68
C GLN A 29 15.07 -12.14 20.22
N ILE A 30 15.18 -10.83 20.12
CA ILE A 30 16.31 -10.04 20.61
C ILE A 30 15.81 -8.78 21.34
N LEU A 31 16.64 -8.22 22.23
CA LEU A 31 16.41 -6.91 22.81
C LEU A 31 16.68 -5.83 21.76
N ALA A 32 15.81 -4.83 21.68
CA ALA A 32 15.83 -3.77 20.67
C ALA A 32 15.88 -2.36 21.25
N ASP A 33 16.35 -2.20 22.49
CA ASP A 33 16.47 -0.92 23.20
C ASP A 33 17.54 0.01 22.61
N THR A 34 18.53 -0.55 21.90
CA THR A 34 19.64 0.19 21.29
C THR A 34 19.60 0.22 19.76
N ILE A 35 18.56 -0.33 19.14
CA ILE A 35 18.43 -0.39 17.68
C ILE A 35 17.21 0.41 17.21
N THR A 36 17.32 1.00 16.03
CA THR A 36 16.21 1.70 15.37
C THR A 36 15.91 1.08 14.02
N PRO A 37 14.68 1.17 13.48
CA PRO A 37 14.36 0.66 12.15
C PRO A 37 15.30 1.18 11.07
N VAL A 38 15.65 2.47 11.13
CA VAL A 38 16.61 3.10 10.20
C VAL A 38 17.99 2.48 10.33
N SER A 39 18.50 2.25 11.56
CA SER A 39 19.82 1.63 11.75
C SER A 39 19.87 0.19 11.27
N VAL A 40 18.80 -0.57 11.47
CA VAL A 40 18.64 -1.92 10.95
C VAL A 40 18.64 -1.89 9.42
N TYR A 41 17.81 -1.04 8.81
CA TYR A 41 17.70 -0.94 7.36
C TYR A 41 19.03 -0.58 6.69
N LEU A 42 19.79 0.36 7.25
CA LEU A 42 21.12 0.74 6.76
C LEU A 42 22.14 -0.40 6.78
N LYS A 43 21.99 -1.37 7.69
CA LYS A 43 22.85 -2.57 7.75
C LYS A 43 22.43 -3.66 6.76
N ILE A 44 21.15 -3.67 6.38
CA ILE A 44 20.53 -4.70 5.55
C ILE A 44 20.62 -4.33 4.06
N ARG A 45 20.28 -3.11 3.67
CA ARG A 45 20.02 -2.69 2.29
C ARG A 45 21.16 -2.95 1.31
N ASP A 46 22.41 -2.75 1.75
CA ASP A 46 23.59 -2.91 0.89
C ASP A 46 23.97 -4.39 0.65
N LYS A 47 23.44 -5.29 1.50
CA LYS A 47 23.67 -6.74 1.40
C LYS A 47 22.52 -7.48 0.73
N PHE A 48 21.31 -6.95 0.91
CA PHE A 48 20.07 -7.56 0.44
C PHE A 48 19.31 -6.59 -0.44
N PRO A 49 19.48 -6.63 -1.77
CA PRO A 49 18.68 -5.81 -2.69
C PRO A 49 17.19 -6.18 -2.60
N ASN A 50 16.34 -5.30 -3.11
CA ASN A 50 14.88 -5.45 -3.06
C ASN A 50 14.34 -5.57 -1.62
N SER A 51 14.90 -4.78 -0.72
CA SER A 51 14.46 -4.70 0.67
C SER A 51 13.46 -3.57 0.88
N ILE A 52 12.59 -3.73 1.86
CA ILE A 52 11.59 -2.72 2.21
C ILE A 52 11.61 -2.41 3.71
N LEU A 53 11.28 -1.17 4.03
CA LEU A 53 11.10 -0.69 5.39
C LEU A 53 9.68 -0.13 5.54
N LEU A 54 8.95 -0.63 6.52
CA LEU A 54 7.63 -0.15 6.94
C LEU A 54 7.73 0.30 8.40
N GLU A 55 7.39 1.54 8.67
CA GLU A 55 7.46 2.08 10.04
C GLU A 55 6.10 2.62 10.48
N SER A 56 5.80 2.47 11.77
CA SER A 56 4.74 3.20 12.43
C SER A 56 5.36 4.18 13.41
N SER A 57 5.00 5.45 13.28
CA SER A 57 5.36 6.49 14.25
C SER A 57 4.13 6.97 15.03
N ASP A 58 3.21 6.05 15.34
CA ASP A 58 2.04 6.38 16.15
C ASP A 58 2.47 6.69 17.58
N TYR A 59 2.35 7.97 17.95
CA TYR A 59 2.73 8.50 19.26
C TYR A 59 1.77 8.09 20.40
N HIS A 60 0.67 7.41 20.09
CA HIS A 60 -0.32 7.06 21.10
C HIS A 60 0.00 5.81 21.92
N GLY A 61 1.26 5.33 21.89
CA GLY A 61 1.76 4.33 22.83
C GLY A 61 1.00 3.00 22.82
N ASN A 62 0.46 2.61 21.68
CA ASN A 62 -0.27 1.36 21.55
C ASN A 62 0.70 0.17 21.54
N GLU A 63 0.34 -0.91 22.26
CA GLU A 63 1.06 -2.19 22.26
C GLU A 63 1.32 -2.77 20.86
N ASN A 64 0.65 -2.24 19.83
CA ASN A 64 0.71 -2.66 18.44
C ASN A 64 1.56 -1.76 17.53
N SER A 65 2.44 -0.93 18.10
CA SER A 65 3.36 -0.10 17.31
C SER A 65 4.56 -0.93 16.86
N PHE A 66 4.54 -1.36 15.60
CA PHE A 66 5.59 -2.17 14.99
C PHE A 66 6.20 -1.49 13.77
N SER A 67 7.51 -1.72 13.57
CA SER A 67 8.17 -1.51 12.28
C SER A 67 8.64 -2.84 11.71
N TYR A 68 8.63 -2.93 10.38
CA TYR A 68 9.00 -4.14 9.65
C TYR A 68 10.09 -3.84 8.63
N ILE A 69 11.12 -4.69 8.60
CA ILE A 69 12.13 -4.69 7.55
C ILE A 69 12.06 -6.05 6.88
N CYS A 70 11.69 -6.07 5.59
CA CYS A 70 11.58 -7.30 4.81
C CYS A 70 12.67 -7.30 3.74
N PHE A 71 13.38 -8.41 3.59
CA PHE A 71 14.48 -8.56 2.66
C PHE A 71 14.66 -10.01 2.21
N ASN A 72 15.44 -10.22 1.16
CA ASN A 72 15.65 -11.50 0.51
C ASN A 72 14.32 -12.09 -0.03
N PRO A 73 13.74 -11.51 -1.11
CA PRO A 73 12.49 -12.00 -1.70
C PRO A 73 12.70 -13.39 -2.32
N ILE A 74 11.86 -14.36 -1.96
CA ILE A 74 11.87 -15.74 -2.45
C ILE A 74 10.79 -16.04 -3.47
N ALA A 75 9.78 -15.18 -3.56
CA ALA A 75 8.73 -15.26 -4.57
C ALA A 75 8.19 -13.87 -4.86
N SER A 76 7.65 -13.67 -6.06
CA SER A 76 7.05 -12.40 -6.44
C SER A 76 5.93 -12.55 -7.45
N ILE A 77 4.99 -11.60 -7.44
CA ILE A 77 3.99 -11.39 -8.46
C ILE A 77 4.05 -9.94 -8.92
N LYS A 78 4.19 -9.73 -10.23
CA LYS A 78 4.31 -8.43 -10.85
C LYS A 78 3.31 -8.29 -11.98
N VAL A 79 2.62 -7.16 -12.05
CA VAL A 79 1.72 -6.80 -13.15
C VAL A 79 2.32 -5.62 -13.89
N GLU A 80 2.63 -5.83 -15.15
CA GLU A 80 3.25 -4.84 -16.02
C GLU A 80 2.99 -5.20 -17.49
N ASP A 81 2.79 -4.21 -18.35
CA ASP A 81 2.65 -4.41 -19.80
C ASP A 81 1.57 -5.45 -20.19
N LYS A 82 0.43 -5.42 -19.50
CA LYS A 82 -0.66 -6.38 -19.68
C LYS A 82 -0.25 -7.84 -19.49
N LYS A 83 0.67 -8.09 -18.57
CA LYS A 83 1.14 -9.42 -18.17
C LYS A 83 1.19 -9.52 -16.67
N ILE A 84 0.91 -10.70 -16.15
CA ILE A 84 1.22 -11.09 -14.79
C ILE A 84 2.45 -12.00 -14.87
N GLU A 85 3.51 -11.62 -14.20
CA GLU A 85 4.73 -12.41 -14.05
C GLU A 85 4.81 -12.90 -12.61
N THR A 86 4.97 -14.22 -12.41
CA THR A 86 5.14 -14.83 -11.10
C THR A 86 6.44 -15.61 -11.05
N ASN A 87 7.15 -15.47 -9.93
CA ASN A 87 8.39 -16.20 -9.64
C ASN A 87 8.21 -16.94 -8.31
N PHE A 88 8.72 -18.18 -8.23
CA PHE A 88 8.54 -19.07 -7.09
C PHE A 88 9.88 -19.53 -6.49
N PRO A 89 9.88 -20.03 -5.22
CA PRO A 89 11.11 -20.38 -4.51
C PRO A 89 11.94 -21.49 -5.15
N ASP A 90 11.32 -22.33 -5.94
CA ASP A 90 11.97 -23.44 -6.68
C ASP A 90 12.55 -23.03 -8.05
N GLY A 91 12.57 -21.72 -8.34
CA GLY A 91 13.03 -21.16 -9.61
C GLY A 91 12.01 -21.24 -10.74
N PHE A 92 10.82 -21.80 -10.50
CA PHE A 92 9.75 -21.77 -11.49
C PHE A 92 9.24 -20.34 -11.70
N SER A 93 8.99 -19.98 -12.95
CA SER A 93 8.39 -18.69 -13.32
C SER A 93 7.25 -18.90 -14.30
N GLU A 94 6.24 -18.07 -14.23
CA GLU A 94 5.08 -18.13 -15.12
C GLU A 94 4.73 -16.71 -15.58
N ILE A 95 4.32 -16.60 -16.86
CA ILE A 95 3.84 -15.35 -17.45
C ILE A 95 2.43 -15.59 -17.98
N ILE A 96 1.47 -14.85 -17.48
CA ILE A 96 0.05 -14.90 -17.87
C ILE A 96 -0.28 -13.60 -18.59
N PRO A 97 -0.59 -13.62 -19.90
CA PRO A 97 -1.12 -12.46 -20.61
C PRO A 97 -2.48 -12.06 -20.03
N ILE A 98 -2.68 -10.77 -19.77
CA ILE A 98 -3.96 -10.25 -19.26
C ILE A 98 -4.89 -10.00 -20.46
N ASP A 99 -5.91 -10.83 -20.57
CA ASP A 99 -7.03 -10.68 -21.48
C ASP A 99 -8.35 -10.46 -20.72
N LYS A 100 -9.47 -10.50 -21.42
CA LYS A 100 -10.81 -10.29 -20.83
C LYS A 100 -11.24 -11.38 -19.84
N ASN A 101 -10.57 -12.54 -19.81
CA ASN A 101 -10.90 -13.67 -18.96
C ASN A 101 -10.04 -13.71 -17.70
N VAL A 102 -8.94 -12.95 -17.65
CA VAL A 102 -8.00 -12.92 -16.52
C VAL A 102 -8.42 -11.85 -15.52
N ASN A 103 -8.72 -12.28 -14.31
CA ASN A 103 -8.98 -11.38 -13.18
C ASN A 103 -7.72 -11.24 -12.32
N VAL A 104 -7.08 -10.08 -12.40
CA VAL A 104 -5.79 -9.79 -11.70
C VAL A 104 -5.92 -9.97 -10.19
N ALA A 105 -7.02 -9.53 -9.58
CA ALA A 105 -7.23 -9.69 -8.14
C ALA A 105 -7.30 -11.18 -7.74
N THR A 106 -7.95 -11.99 -8.56
CA THR A 106 -8.03 -13.45 -8.37
C THR A 106 -6.65 -14.10 -8.49
N GLU A 107 -5.84 -13.69 -9.46
CA GLU A 107 -4.49 -14.23 -9.66
C GLU A 107 -3.57 -13.89 -8.47
N ILE A 108 -3.64 -12.67 -7.93
CA ILE A 108 -2.87 -12.28 -6.72
C ILE A 108 -3.32 -13.12 -5.52
N GLU A 109 -4.63 -13.33 -5.36
CA GLU A 109 -5.14 -14.17 -4.28
C GLU A 109 -4.74 -15.65 -4.42
N GLN A 110 -4.77 -16.18 -5.64
CA GLN A 110 -4.29 -17.54 -5.91
C GLN A 110 -2.79 -17.66 -5.66
N PHE A 111 -2.01 -16.66 -6.07
CA PHE A 111 -0.58 -16.61 -5.78
C PHE A 111 -0.34 -16.66 -4.26
N SER A 112 -1.04 -15.85 -3.48
CA SER A 112 -0.88 -15.84 -2.03
C SER A 112 -1.21 -17.19 -1.37
N LYS A 113 -2.24 -17.89 -1.86
CA LYS A 113 -2.67 -19.21 -1.37
C LYS A 113 -1.70 -20.35 -1.68
N LYS A 114 -0.74 -20.14 -2.59
CA LYS A 114 0.31 -21.14 -2.89
C LYS A 114 1.33 -21.27 -1.75
N PHE A 115 1.44 -20.28 -0.87
CA PHE A 115 2.38 -20.30 0.24
C PHE A 115 1.70 -20.71 1.53
N LYS A 116 2.26 -21.70 2.20
CA LYS A 116 1.86 -22.14 3.54
C LYS A 116 3.04 -22.01 4.47
N THR A 117 2.80 -21.54 5.66
CA THR A 117 3.81 -21.39 6.70
C THR A 117 3.43 -22.22 7.91
N ASP A 118 4.38 -22.49 8.77
CA ASP A 118 4.13 -23.14 10.03
C ASP A 118 3.21 -22.28 10.90
N GLU A 119 2.30 -22.91 11.63
CA GLU A 119 1.42 -22.22 12.57
C GLU A 119 2.24 -21.55 13.68
N ASN A 120 1.90 -20.32 14.01
CA ASN A 120 2.52 -19.57 15.08
C ASN A 120 1.49 -18.74 15.86
N ASN A 121 1.84 -18.34 17.07
CA ASN A 121 0.95 -17.61 17.98
C ASN A 121 1.20 -16.10 18.01
N PHE A 122 1.95 -15.55 17.07
CA PHE A 122 2.20 -14.12 17.01
C PHE A 122 0.94 -13.35 16.64
N LYS A 123 0.66 -12.28 17.40
CA LYS A 123 -0.51 -11.41 17.18
C LYS A 123 -0.21 -10.24 16.24
N PHE A 124 1.00 -10.19 15.69
CA PHE A 124 1.46 -9.17 14.74
C PHE A 124 1.87 -9.81 13.41
N ILE A 125 2.03 -9.01 12.38
CA ILE A 125 2.41 -9.47 11.04
C ILE A 125 3.83 -10.04 11.09
N ASN A 126 4.02 -11.27 10.65
CA ASN A 126 5.32 -11.92 10.57
C ASN A 126 5.54 -12.62 9.22
N GLN A 127 4.56 -12.63 8.35
CA GLN A 127 4.58 -13.26 7.03
C GLN A 127 3.53 -12.62 6.12
N GLY A 128 3.63 -12.84 4.81
CA GLY A 128 2.63 -12.41 3.84
C GLY A 128 3.23 -11.85 2.56
N LEU A 129 2.40 -11.15 1.80
CA LEU A 129 2.80 -10.41 0.61
C LEU A 129 3.05 -8.95 0.99
N PHE A 130 4.22 -8.45 0.66
CA PHE A 130 4.59 -7.05 0.87
C PHE A 130 4.89 -6.40 -0.48
N GLY A 131 4.36 -5.20 -0.68
CA GLY A 131 4.51 -4.52 -1.96
C GLY A 131 3.54 -3.36 -2.12
N TYR A 132 3.21 -3.02 -3.37
CA TYR A 132 2.37 -1.87 -3.70
C TYR A 132 1.43 -2.15 -4.88
N ILE A 133 0.40 -1.32 -4.97
CA ILE A 133 -0.50 -1.16 -6.11
C ILE A 133 -0.42 0.30 -6.55
N ALA A 134 0.03 0.57 -7.78
CA ALA A 134 0.05 1.90 -8.36
C ALA A 134 -1.35 2.33 -8.82
N TYR A 135 -1.57 3.64 -8.97
CA TYR A 135 -2.86 4.18 -9.40
C TYR A 135 -3.35 3.57 -10.73
N ASP A 136 -2.44 3.38 -11.68
CA ASP A 136 -2.80 2.87 -13.02
C ASP A 136 -3.31 1.42 -13.01
N ALA A 137 -3.11 0.67 -11.91
CA ALA A 137 -3.69 -0.66 -11.73
C ALA A 137 -5.22 -0.67 -11.71
N ILE A 138 -5.87 0.49 -11.57
CA ILE A 138 -7.34 0.60 -11.61
C ILE A 138 -7.95 0.01 -12.89
N GLN A 139 -7.23 0.05 -14.01
CA GLN A 139 -7.67 -0.55 -15.27
C GLN A 139 -7.93 -2.07 -15.17
N HIS A 140 -7.34 -2.74 -14.18
CA HIS A 140 -7.51 -4.16 -13.92
C HIS A 140 -8.67 -4.46 -12.95
N PHE A 141 -9.18 -3.43 -12.28
CA PHE A 141 -10.21 -3.57 -11.23
C PHE A 141 -11.55 -2.98 -11.64
N GLU A 142 -11.54 -1.92 -12.44
CA GLU A 142 -12.73 -1.22 -12.89
C GLU A 142 -12.66 -0.97 -14.41
N ASN A 143 -13.80 -0.78 -15.04
CA ASN A 143 -13.86 -0.48 -16.48
C ASN A 143 -13.49 1.00 -16.75
N ILE A 144 -12.26 1.34 -16.46
CA ILE A 144 -11.67 2.65 -16.71
C ILE A 144 -10.39 2.44 -17.51
N PRO A 145 -10.41 2.76 -18.81
CA PRO A 145 -9.22 2.64 -19.63
C PRO A 145 -8.20 3.71 -19.21
N ILE A 146 -7.01 3.28 -18.82
CA ILE A 146 -5.88 4.17 -18.58
C ILE A 146 -5.09 4.30 -19.87
N ALA A 147 -4.96 5.52 -20.39
CA ALA A 147 -4.14 5.77 -21.55
C ALA A 147 -2.65 5.75 -21.17
N ASN A 148 -1.83 5.07 -21.99
CA ASN A 148 -0.37 5.18 -21.86
C ASN A 148 0.08 6.59 -22.29
N LYS A 149 0.21 7.49 -21.32
CA LYS A 149 0.48 8.92 -21.56
C LYS A 149 1.96 9.27 -21.54
N SER A 150 2.79 8.46 -20.88
CA SER A 150 4.24 8.65 -20.80
C SER A 150 4.94 7.31 -20.62
N THR A 151 6.12 7.16 -21.25
CA THR A 151 7.02 6.02 -21.03
C THR A 151 8.12 6.34 -20.02
N GLU A 152 8.22 7.59 -19.59
CA GLU A 152 9.20 8.02 -18.59
C GLU A 152 8.81 7.55 -17.19
N ASN A 153 9.76 7.02 -16.45
CA ASN A 153 9.59 6.56 -15.07
C ASN A 153 8.50 5.48 -14.90
N LYS A 154 8.40 4.58 -15.87
CA LYS A 154 7.46 3.47 -15.79
C LYS A 154 7.89 2.50 -14.70
N ILE A 155 6.96 2.20 -13.79
CA ILE A 155 7.08 1.16 -12.78
C ILE A 155 5.97 0.13 -12.98
N PRO A 156 6.10 -1.10 -12.49
CA PRO A 156 5.01 -2.07 -12.48
C PRO A 156 3.74 -1.51 -11.84
N GLU A 157 2.58 -1.84 -12.40
CA GLU A 157 1.28 -1.42 -11.87
C GLU A 157 0.98 -2.07 -10.53
N ILE A 158 1.48 -3.31 -10.34
CA ILE A 158 1.40 -4.04 -9.08
C ILE A 158 2.71 -4.81 -8.88
N TYR A 159 3.26 -4.75 -7.69
CA TYR A 159 4.39 -5.58 -7.33
C TYR A 159 4.29 -6.03 -5.86
N TYR A 160 4.14 -7.33 -5.65
CA TYR A 160 4.19 -7.98 -4.35
C TYR A 160 5.25 -9.05 -4.30
N ALA A 161 5.88 -9.22 -3.15
CA ALA A 161 6.84 -10.29 -2.89
C ALA A 161 6.57 -10.99 -1.56
N VAL A 162 6.99 -12.27 -1.49
CA VAL A 162 7.17 -13.03 -0.27
C VAL A 162 8.63 -12.95 0.11
N TYR A 163 8.91 -12.57 1.34
CA TYR A 163 10.28 -12.39 1.82
C TYR A 163 10.71 -13.54 2.72
N GLN A 164 11.93 -14.02 2.54
CA GLN A 164 12.54 -15.00 3.44
C GLN A 164 12.73 -14.41 4.83
N ASN A 165 13.25 -13.18 4.90
CA ASN A 165 13.57 -12.56 6.16
C ASN A 165 12.66 -11.37 6.46
N ILE A 166 12.14 -11.35 7.68
CA ILE A 166 11.35 -10.24 8.21
C ILE A 166 11.86 -9.91 9.61
N ILE A 167 12.25 -8.66 9.84
CA ILE A 167 12.55 -8.15 11.16
C ILE A 167 11.36 -7.33 11.63
N ALA A 168 10.70 -7.75 12.70
CA ALA A 168 9.59 -7.03 13.34
C ALA A 168 10.09 -6.38 14.64
N ILE A 169 10.05 -5.06 14.72
CA ILE A 169 10.49 -4.29 15.89
C ILE A 169 9.25 -3.78 16.63
N ASN A 170 9.08 -4.21 17.87
CA ASN A 170 8.05 -3.72 18.77
C ASN A 170 8.60 -2.51 19.54
N HIS A 171 8.11 -1.31 19.22
CA HIS A 171 8.57 -0.08 19.85
C HIS A 171 8.15 0.07 21.31
N PHE A 172 7.00 -0.51 21.67
CA PHE A 172 6.47 -0.43 23.03
C PHE A 172 7.25 -1.31 24.01
N LYS A 173 7.63 -2.53 23.57
CA LYS A 173 8.33 -3.48 24.41
C LYS A 173 9.85 -3.45 24.29
N ASN A 174 10.41 -2.66 23.36
CA ASN A 174 11.83 -2.67 23.01
C ASN A 174 12.34 -4.09 22.64
N GLU A 175 11.52 -4.86 21.93
CA GLU A 175 11.83 -6.19 21.45
C GLU A 175 11.86 -6.22 19.93
N ALA A 176 12.71 -7.05 19.35
CA ALA A 176 12.64 -7.35 17.93
C ALA A 176 12.65 -8.85 17.69
N TYR A 177 12.03 -9.25 16.61
CA TYR A 177 11.93 -10.63 16.16
C TYR A 177 12.53 -10.72 14.76
N ILE A 178 13.50 -11.61 14.59
CA ILE A 178 14.13 -11.92 13.31
C ILE A 178 13.50 -13.22 12.83
N PHE A 179 12.68 -13.17 11.78
CA PHE A 179 12.05 -14.32 11.14
C PHE A 179 12.86 -14.76 9.92
N CYS A 180 12.92 -16.07 9.72
CA CYS A 180 13.37 -16.70 8.50
C CYS A 180 12.31 -17.69 8.02
N HIS A 181 11.76 -17.46 6.83
CA HIS A 181 10.78 -18.31 6.15
C HIS A 181 11.48 -19.00 4.99
N SER A 182 11.84 -20.24 5.13
CA SER A 182 12.65 -20.94 4.12
C SER A 182 11.88 -22.08 3.47
N TYR A 183 11.96 -22.17 2.15
CA TYR A 183 11.46 -23.31 1.39
C TYR A 183 12.36 -24.55 1.54
N GLU A 184 13.67 -24.35 1.68
CA GLU A 184 14.68 -25.40 1.82
C GLU A 184 15.02 -25.73 3.27
N ASN A 185 14.26 -25.21 4.22
CA ASN A 185 14.44 -25.39 5.68
C ASN A 185 15.78 -24.84 6.21
N GLU A 186 16.30 -23.80 5.57
CA GLU A 186 17.45 -23.06 6.05
C GLU A 186 17.07 -22.11 7.19
N ASN A 187 18.03 -21.84 8.07
CA ASN A 187 17.87 -20.87 9.15
C ASN A 187 19.08 -19.94 9.22
N ASN A 188 18.88 -18.68 8.85
CA ASN A 188 19.90 -17.63 8.86
C ASN A 188 19.70 -16.58 9.97
N THR A 189 18.84 -16.82 10.95
CA THR A 189 18.52 -15.84 12.00
C THR A 189 19.74 -15.42 12.82
N ASP A 190 20.70 -16.33 13.06
CA ASP A 190 21.93 -16.00 13.78
C ASP A 190 22.86 -15.11 12.97
N GLU A 191 23.00 -15.37 11.68
CA GLU A 191 23.80 -14.55 10.74
C GLU A 191 23.22 -13.12 10.67
N ILE A 192 21.91 -13.02 10.54
CA ILE A 192 21.21 -11.72 10.55
C ILE A 192 21.41 -11.02 11.90
N HIS A 193 21.30 -11.73 13.01
CA HIS A 193 21.55 -11.16 14.33
C HIS A 193 22.98 -10.60 14.45
N GLN A 194 23.98 -11.35 14.00
CA GLN A 194 25.39 -10.88 13.97
C GLN A 194 25.54 -9.64 13.09
N LEU A 195 24.87 -9.59 11.93
CA LEU A 195 24.86 -8.40 11.07
C LEU A 195 24.28 -7.19 11.79
N LEU A 196 23.22 -7.36 12.57
CA LEU A 196 22.61 -6.27 13.34
C LEU A 196 23.51 -5.76 14.48
N GLN A 197 24.40 -6.59 14.99
CA GLN A 197 25.39 -6.20 16.00
C GLN A 197 26.56 -5.38 15.43
N ALA A 198 26.75 -5.39 14.10
CA ALA A 198 27.82 -4.63 13.47
C ALA A 198 27.66 -3.13 13.79
N LYS A 199 28.79 -2.49 14.20
CA LYS A 199 28.79 -1.08 14.60
C LYS A 199 28.72 -0.12 13.42
N ASN A 200 29.20 -0.54 12.25
CA ASN A 200 29.38 0.30 11.07
C ASN A 200 28.36 -0.08 9.99
N PHE A 201 27.86 0.92 9.29
CA PHE A 201 27.08 0.83 8.06
C PHE A 201 27.53 1.94 7.10
N ALA A 202 27.40 1.73 5.82
CA ALA A 202 27.72 2.72 4.80
C ALA A 202 26.74 3.90 4.91
N SER A 203 27.26 5.10 4.87
CA SER A 203 26.49 6.34 4.86
C SER A 203 27.03 7.26 3.77
N PHE A 204 26.16 7.69 2.88
CA PHE A 204 26.50 8.56 1.77
C PHE A 204 25.75 9.89 1.91
N THR A 205 26.31 10.93 1.33
CA THR A 205 25.67 12.26 1.32
C THR A 205 24.55 12.29 0.26
N PHE A 206 23.65 13.26 0.40
CA PHE A 206 22.64 13.61 -0.60
C PHE A 206 22.82 15.07 -1.00
N THR A 207 22.78 15.34 -2.31
CA THR A 207 22.87 16.69 -2.85
C THR A 207 21.91 16.86 -4.01
N LYS A 208 21.14 17.94 -3.99
CA LYS A 208 20.32 18.36 -5.14
C LYS A 208 21.21 18.69 -6.34
N ASN A 209 20.76 18.35 -7.53
CA ASN A 209 21.48 18.63 -8.78
C ASN A 209 20.51 19.26 -9.79
N GLY A 210 20.70 20.54 -10.11
CA GLY A 210 19.81 21.30 -10.99
C GLY A 210 18.56 21.84 -10.28
N GLU A 211 17.65 22.36 -11.09
CA GLU A 211 16.39 22.95 -10.63
C GLU A 211 15.25 21.93 -10.55
N VAL A 212 14.23 22.27 -9.74
CA VAL A 212 12.97 21.50 -9.70
C VAL A 212 12.19 21.76 -10.98
N VAL A 213 11.82 20.70 -11.68
CA VAL A 213 10.94 20.78 -12.86
C VAL A 213 9.56 20.19 -12.58
N SER A 214 8.56 20.70 -13.26
CA SER A 214 7.20 20.19 -13.14
C SER A 214 6.69 19.71 -14.51
N ASN A 215 5.84 18.68 -14.51
CA ASN A 215 5.15 18.19 -15.72
C ASN A 215 4.11 19.17 -16.28
N LEU A 216 3.74 20.19 -15.50
CA LEU A 216 2.75 21.21 -15.86
C LEU A 216 3.24 22.59 -15.43
N THR A 217 2.92 23.62 -16.20
CA THR A 217 3.05 25.01 -15.73
C THR A 217 1.98 25.32 -14.68
N ASP A 218 2.17 26.40 -13.91
CA ASP A 218 1.16 26.85 -12.95
C ASP A 218 -0.17 27.19 -13.64
N ASN A 219 -0.10 27.77 -14.84
CA ASN A 219 -1.29 28.12 -15.60
C ASN A 219 -2.04 26.88 -16.12
N ASP A 220 -1.32 25.86 -16.59
CA ASP A 220 -1.94 24.59 -16.99
C ASP A 220 -2.66 23.93 -15.83
N PHE A 221 -2.01 23.85 -14.66
CA PHE A 221 -2.64 23.26 -13.47
C PHE A 221 -3.87 24.07 -13.00
N LYS A 222 -3.78 25.40 -13.01
CA LYS A 222 -4.94 26.27 -12.73
C LYS A 222 -6.09 26.03 -13.72
N ASN A 223 -5.78 25.77 -15.00
CA ASN A 223 -6.81 25.44 -16.00
C ASN A 223 -7.46 24.07 -15.71
N TYR A 224 -6.67 23.07 -15.29
CA TYR A 224 -7.23 21.79 -14.86
C TYR A 224 -8.19 21.97 -13.68
N VAL A 225 -7.81 22.79 -12.68
CA VAL A 225 -8.67 23.10 -11.54
C VAL A 225 -9.96 23.82 -11.97
N LYS A 226 -9.89 24.75 -12.95
CA LYS A 226 -11.09 25.41 -13.50
C LYS A 226 -12.03 24.39 -14.17
N LEU A 227 -11.51 23.46 -14.95
CA LEU A 227 -12.30 22.39 -15.56
C LEU A 227 -12.95 21.48 -14.50
N ALA A 228 -12.17 21.08 -13.49
CA ALA A 228 -12.69 20.28 -12.38
C ALA A 228 -13.83 21.00 -11.64
N LYS A 229 -13.70 22.31 -11.35
CA LYS A 229 -14.76 23.13 -10.75
C LYS A 229 -16.02 23.20 -11.62
N GLN A 230 -15.91 23.26 -12.95
CA GLN A 230 -17.05 23.21 -13.86
C GLN A 230 -17.79 21.87 -13.76
N HIS A 231 -17.08 20.75 -13.63
CA HIS A 231 -17.69 19.44 -13.42
C HIS A 231 -18.43 19.38 -12.08
N CYS A 232 -17.86 19.92 -11.00
CA CYS A 232 -18.53 20.02 -9.71
C CYS A 232 -19.80 20.90 -9.78
N GLN A 233 -19.71 22.07 -10.45
CA GLN A 233 -20.85 22.98 -10.60
C GLN A 233 -22.01 22.40 -11.42
N ARG A 234 -21.70 21.55 -12.41
CA ARG A 234 -22.72 20.82 -13.20
C ARG A 234 -23.34 19.64 -12.46
N GLY A 235 -22.77 19.25 -11.32
CA GLY A 235 -23.21 18.09 -10.56
C GLY A 235 -22.69 16.74 -11.10
N ASP A 236 -21.67 16.76 -11.97
CA ASP A 236 -21.05 15.52 -12.48
C ASP A 236 -20.34 14.74 -11.34
N VAL A 237 -19.73 15.47 -10.40
CA VAL A 237 -19.05 14.98 -9.20
C VAL A 237 -19.21 15.96 -8.05
N PHE A 238 -19.09 15.50 -6.82
CA PHE A 238 -19.02 16.34 -5.62
C PHE A 238 -17.58 16.84 -5.39
N GLN A 239 -16.61 15.98 -5.67
CA GLN A 239 -15.19 16.25 -5.49
C GLN A 239 -14.38 15.64 -6.64
N LEU A 240 -13.30 16.32 -7.04
CA LEU A 240 -12.34 15.83 -8.01
C LEU A 240 -10.93 16.20 -7.57
N VAL A 241 -10.07 15.20 -7.39
CA VAL A 241 -8.68 15.36 -6.93
C VAL A 241 -7.74 15.25 -8.10
N LEU A 242 -7.04 16.33 -8.42
CA LEU A 242 -6.08 16.43 -9.53
C LEU A 242 -4.65 16.34 -9.01
N SER A 243 -3.76 15.79 -9.82
CA SER A 243 -2.35 15.62 -9.50
C SER A 243 -1.44 16.55 -10.30
N ARG A 244 -0.26 16.81 -9.74
CA ARG A 244 0.86 17.49 -10.39
C ARG A 244 2.15 16.84 -9.92
N ARG A 245 3.05 16.54 -10.85
CA ARG A 245 4.34 15.94 -10.56
C ARG A 245 5.46 16.98 -10.59
N PHE A 246 6.33 16.89 -9.58
CA PHE A 246 7.59 17.65 -9.55
C PHE A 246 8.74 16.65 -9.58
N SER A 247 9.80 16.99 -10.31
CA SER A 247 11.00 16.17 -10.47
C SER A 247 12.22 16.96 -10.09
N GLN A 248 13.15 16.33 -9.38
CA GLN A 248 14.41 16.92 -8.96
C GLN A 248 15.55 15.92 -9.17
N ASN A 249 16.53 16.29 -9.97
CA ASN A 249 17.75 15.50 -10.06
C ASN A 249 18.55 15.60 -8.75
N PHE A 250 19.26 14.53 -8.40
CA PHE A 250 20.09 14.48 -7.22
C PHE A 250 21.34 13.64 -7.45
N LYS A 251 22.30 13.73 -6.51
CA LYS A 251 23.48 12.87 -6.41
C LYS A 251 23.55 12.32 -4.98
N GLY A 252 23.98 11.07 -4.86
CA GLY A 252 24.18 10.39 -3.58
C GLY A 252 22.98 9.53 -3.16
N ASP A 253 22.71 9.48 -1.87
CA ASP A 253 21.82 8.50 -1.25
C ASP A 253 20.42 9.10 -1.00
N GLU A 254 19.44 8.67 -1.79
CA GLU A 254 18.03 9.08 -1.68
C GLU A 254 17.37 8.63 -0.37
N PHE A 255 17.89 7.64 0.32
CA PHE A 255 17.39 7.24 1.64
C PHE A 255 17.47 8.39 2.66
N ASN A 256 18.41 9.33 2.48
CA ASN A 256 18.46 10.53 3.30
C ASN A 256 17.23 11.44 3.11
N VAL A 257 16.61 11.43 1.93
CA VAL A 257 15.34 12.15 1.69
C VAL A 257 14.21 11.51 2.49
N TYR A 258 14.12 10.17 2.49
CA TYR A 258 13.16 9.45 3.33
C TYR A 258 13.37 9.76 4.83
N ARG A 259 14.62 9.74 5.30
CA ARG A 259 14.95 10.07 6.70
C ARG A 259 14.54 11.51 7.08
N ALA A 260 14.74 12.46 6.16
CA ALA A 260 14.28 13.84 6.36
C ALA A 260 12.74 13.92 6.37
N LEU A 261 12.07 13.26 5.42
CA LEU A 261 10.60 13.18 5.37
C LEU A 261 10.03 12.60 6.66
N ARG A 262 10.60 11.50 7.15
CA ARG A 262 10.22 10.86 8.41
C ARG A 262 10.31 11.81 9.62
N SER A 263 11.31 12.68 9.63
CA SER A 263 11.51 13.68 10.70
C SER A 263 10.54 14.86 10.59
N ILE A 264 10.27 15.31 9.36
CA ILE A 264 9.43 16.50 9.11
C ILE A 264 7.94 16.14 9.21
N ASN A 265 7.56 14.97 8.73
CA ASN A 265 6.17 14.51 8.69
C ASN A 265 6.03 13.09 9.24
N PRO A 266 6.21 12.89 10.55
CA PRO A 266 5.97 11.59 11.18
C PRO A 266 4.48 11.24 11.07
N SER A 267 4.19 9.99 10.67
CA SER A 267 2.82 9.51 10.50
C SER A 267 2.70 8.01 10.81
N PRO A 268 1.48 7.48 10.98
CA PRO A 268 1.29 6.06 11.28
C PRO A 268 1.81 5.10 10.21
N TYR A 269 1.91 5.55 8.96
CA TYR A 269 2.31 4.71 7.82
C TYR A 269 3.45 5.37 7.05
N LEU A 270 4.67 5.07 7.47
CA LEU A 270 5.91 5.43 6.79
C LEU A 270 6.42 4.21 6.03
N PHE A 271 6.86 4.40 4.81
CA PHE A 271 7.37 3.30 4.00
C PHE A 271 8.53 3.73 3.11
N TYR A 272 9.43 2.79 2.88
CA TYR A 272 10.51 2.88 1.91
C TYR A 272 10.68 1.54 1.23
N PHE A 273 10.39 1.46 -0.06
CA PHE A 273 10.51 0.28 -0.90
C PHE A 273 11.66 0.46 -1.86
N ASP A 274 12.66 -0.42 -1.78
CA ASP A 274 13.76 -0.48 -2.72
C ASP A 274 13.56 -1.68 -3.66
N TYR A 275 13.39 -1.40 -4.94
CA TYR A 275 13.28 -2.42 -5.99
C TYR A 275 14.50 -2.41 -6.92
N GLY A 276 15.62 -1.87 -6.46
CA GLY A 276 16.88 -1.79 -7.21
C GLY A 276 16.88 -0.62 -8.21
N ASN A 277 16.19 -0.77 -9.34
CA ASN A 277 16.13 0.23 -10.40
C ASN A 277 15.21 1.43 -10.11
N PHE A 278 14.27 1.30 -9.19
CA PHE A 278 13.42 2.37 -8.69
C PHE A 278 13.14 2.20 -7.20
N LYS A 279 12.73 3.29 -6.56
CA LYS A 279 12.35 3.30 -5.16
C LYS A 279 11.06 4.08 -4.96
N ILE A 280 10.24 3.63 -4.01
CA ILE A 280 9.00 4.30 -3.63
C ILE A 280 9.04 4.54 -2.14
N PHE A 281 8.85 5.78 -1.69
CA PHE A 281 8.79 6.09 -0.28
C PHE A 281 7.81 7.22 0.01
N GLY A 282 7.30 7.23 1.22
CA GLY A 282 6.30 8.21 1.62
C GLY A 282 5.96 8.17 3.10
N SER A 283 5.08 9.09 3.47
CA SER A 283 4.49 9.24 4.79
C SER A 283 2.99 9.46 4.61
N SER A 284 2.17 8.56 5.14
CA SER A 284 0.71 8.61 5.02
C SER A 284 0.02 8.56 6.38
N PRO A 285 -0.98 9.42 6.63
CA PRO A 285 -1.80 9.33 7.83
C PRO A 285 -2.89 8.26 7.73
N GLU A 286 -3.20 7.74 6.53
CA GLU A 286 -4.41 7.00 6.23
C GLU A 286 -4.12 5.53 5.90
N ALA A 287 -4.84 4.62 6.57
CA ALA A 287 -4.98 3.23 6.13
C ALA A 287 -6.16 3.14 5.16
N GLN A 288 -5.90 2.81 3.90
CA GLN A 288 -6.96 2.65 2.91
C GLN A 288 -7.97 1.58 3.31
N LEU A 289 -7.49 0.42 3.74
CA LEU A 289 -8.30 -0.74 4.10
C LEU A 289 -7.56 -1.59 5.12
N VAL A 290 -8.23 -1.97 6.19
CA VAL A 290 -7.73 -2.96 7.14
C VAL A 290 -8.67 -4.15 7.14
N ILE A 291 -8.14 -5.37 7.00
CA ILE A 291 -8.91 -6.61 7.12
C ILE A 291 -8.32 -7.45 8.25
N LYS A 292 -9.10 -7.73 9.27
CA LYS A 292 -8.68 -8.55 10.40
C LYS A 292 -9.85 -9.40 10.91
N ASN A 293 -9.61 -10.70 11.13
CA ASN A 293 -10.61 -11.61 11.67
C ASN A 293 -11.97 -11.55 10.94
N ASN A 294 -11.93 -11.53 9.60
CA ASN A 294 -13.12 -11.45 8.75
C ASN A 294 -13.92 -10.13 8.86
N HIS A 295 -13.34 -9.09 9.44
CA HIS A 295 -13.88 -7.73 9.48
C HIS A 295 -13.00 -6.81 8.65
N ALA A 296 -13.65 -5.97 7.85
CA ALA A 296 -13.02 -4.93 7.06
C ALA A 296 -13.31 -3.56 7.68
N GLU A 297 -12.32 -2.68 7.65
CA GLU A 297 -12.40 -1.32 8.19
C GLU A 297 -11.83 -0.33 7.20
N ILE A 298 -12.51 0.80 7.04
CA ILE A 298 -12.01 2.00 6.34
C ILE A 298 -12.11 3.16 7.32
N HIS A 299 -11.07 3.98 7.37
CA HIS A 299 -10.98 5.13 8.28
C HIS A 299 -10.96 6.43 7.47
N PRO A 300 -12.13 6.97 7.04
CA PRO A 300 -12.19 8.25 6.34
C PRO A 300 -11.61 9.37 7.20
N ILE A 301 -10.67 10.11 6.62
CA ILE A 301 -10.05 11.28 7.22
C ILE A 301 -10.42 12.49 6.37
N ALA A 302 -11.04 13.52 6.97
CA ALA A 302 -11.31 14.78 6.32
C ALA A 302 -11.30 15.92 7.33
N GLY A 303 -11.29 17.14 6.83
CA GLY A 303 -11.12 18.30 7.66
C GLY A 303 -9.70 18.44 8.19
N THR A 304 -9.02 19.53 7.88
CA THR A 304 -7.62 19.71 8.26
C THR A 304 -7.38 21.08 8.80
N PHE A 305 -7.13 21.18 10.11
CA PHE A 305 -6.66 22.41 10.74
C PHE A 305 -5.19 22.22 11.18
N LYS A 306 -4.37 23.23 10.93
CA LYS A 306 -2.97 23.22 11.34
C LYS A 306 -2.89 23.43 12.84
N ARG A 307 -2.09 22.63 13.55
CA ARG A 307 -1.77 22.82 14.96
C ARG A 307 -0.88 24.03 15.16
N THR A 308 -1.12 24.74 16.25
CA THR A 308 -0.28 25.87 16.69
C THR A 308 0.88 25.40 17.58
N GLY A 309 0.73 24.24 18.21
CA GLY A 309 1.65 23.72 19.24
C GLY A 309 1.31 24.21 20.65
N ASN A 310 0.23 24.99 20.80
CA ASN A 310 -0.34 25.36 22.08
C ASN A 310 -1.62 24.53 22.32
N ASP A 311 -1.69 23.80 23.42
CA ASP A 311 -2.77 22.84 23.67
C ASP A 311 -4.13 23.54 23.85
N GLU A 312 -4.19 24.75 24.41
CA GLU A 312 -5.46 25.50 24.56
C GLU A 312 -5.96 26.00 23.21
N GLU A 313 -5.08 26.58 22.39
CA GLU A 313 -5.43 27.02 21.04
C GLU A 313 -5.82 25.83 20.14
N ASP A 314 -5.11 24.72 20.24
CA ASP A 314 -5.39 23.50 19.49
C ASP A 314 -6.74 22.89 19.91
N ALA A 315 -7.12 22.96 21.20
CA ALA A 315 -8.43 22.54 21.67
C ALA A 315 -9.55 23.43 21.12
N ASP A 316 -9.35 24.74 21.00
CA ASP A 316 -10.30 25.65 20.38
C ASP A 316 -10.42 25.45 18.86
N LEU A 317 -9.29 25.15 18.19
CA LEU A 317 -9.30 24.77 16.77
C LEU A 317 -10.06 23.47 16.56
N ALA A 318 -9.92 22.49 17.44
CA ALA A 318 -10.67 21.24 17.40
C ALA A 318 -12.18 21.45 17.50
N LYS A 319 -12.64 22.35 18.39
CA LYS A 319 -14.05 22.73 18.49
C LYS A 319 -14.56 23.41 17.21
N LYS A 320 -13.77 24.35 16.67
CA LYS A 320 -14.08 25.04 15.41
C LYS A 320 -14.19 24.06 14.24
N LEU A 321 -13.24 23.11 14.13
CA LEU A 321 -13.27 22.06 13.11
C LEU A 321 -14.55 21.23 13.19
N GLY A 322 -14.98 20.84 14.40
CA GLY A 322 -16.22 20.09 14.62
C GLY A 322 -17.48 20.86 14.24
N GLN A 323 -17.42 22.19 14.14
CA GLN A 323 -18.55 23.07 13.79
C GLN A 323 -18.49 23.61 12.35
N ASP A 324 -17.38 23.42 11.64
CA ASP A 324 -17.21 23.91 10.27
C ASP A 324 -18.10 23.13 9.30
N GLU A 325 -19.08 23.81 8.68
CA GLU A 325 -20.08 23.19 7.80
C GLU A 325 -19.44 22.55 6.55
N LYS A 326 -18.43 23.19 5.98
CA LYS A 326 -17.75 22.70 4.78
C LYS A 326 -16.98 21.41 5.09
N GLU A 327 -16.14 21.44 6.13
CA GLU A 327 -15.32 20.29 6.54
C GLU A 327 -16.21 19.11 6.98
N ASN A 328 -17.31 19.41 7.68
CA ASN A 328 -18.32 18.42 8.05
C ASN A 328 -19.02 17.80 6.84
N SER A 329 -19.38 18.59 5.83
CA SER A 329 -20.03 18.09 4.62
C SER A 329 -19.10 17.19 3.79
N GLU A 330 -17.83 17.58 3.66
CA GLU A 330 -16.80 16.77 3.02
C GLU A 330 -16.61 15.44 3.76
N HIS A 331 -16.54 15.49 5.09
CA HIS A 331 -16.38 14.29 5.91
C HIS A 331 -17.56 13.32 5.77
N VAL A 332 -18.80 13.82 5.80
CA VAL A 332 -20.00 12.99 5.57
C VAL A 332 -19.95 12.29 4.23
N MET A 333 -19.54 13.00 3.17
CA MET A 333 -19.38 12.44 1.82
C MET A 333 -18.38 11.29 1.80
N LEU A 334 -17.22 11.44 2.47
CA LEU A 334 -16.19 10.39 2.51
C LEU A 334 -16.63 9.19 3.36
N VAL A 335 -17.38 9.41 4.46
CA VAL A 335 -17.96 8.32 5.25
C VAL A 335 -18.98 7.53 4.42
N ASP A 336 -19.84 8.22 3.65
CA ASP A 336 -20.80 7.54 2.78
C ASP A 336 -20.13 6.76 1.65
N LEU A 337 -19.06 7.32 1.08
CA LEU A 337 -18.22 6.61 0.11
C LEU A 337 -17.62 5.33 0.69
N ALA A 338 -17.06 5.38 1.90
CA ALA A 338 -16.50 4.22 2.59
C ALA A 338 -17.57 3.15 2.89
N ARG A 339 -18.78 3.57 3.31
CA ARG A 339 -19.92 2.67 3.49
C ARG A 339 -20.30 1.97 2.19
N ASN A 340 -20.38 2.73 1.09
CA ASN A 340 -20.69 2.19 -0.23
C ASN A 340 -19.62 1.20 -0.70
N ASP A 341 -18.35 1.53 -0.55
CA ASP A 341 -17.22 0.66 -0.92
C ASP A 341 -17.27 -0.68 -0.17
N LEU A 342 -17.47 -0.65 1.16
CA LEU A 342 -17.58 -1.87 1.96
C LEU A 342 -18.84 -2.68 1.66
N SER A 343 -19.99 -2.04 1.37
CA SER A 343 -21.26 -2.71 1.14
C SER A 343 -21.24 -3.65 -0.08
N ARG A 344 -20.35 -3.41 -1.03
CA ARG A 344 -20.14 -4.28 -2.20
C ARG A 344 -19.66 -5.69 -1.83
N SER A 345 -18.91 -5.82 -0.73
CA SER A 345 -18.23 -7.06 -0.32
C SER A 345 -18.51 -7.49 1.12
N CYS A 346 -19.12 -6.64 1.92
CA CYS A 346 -19.39 -6.87 3.33
C CYS A 346 -20.90 -6.87 3.63
N ASN A 347 -21.27 -7.56 4.70
CA ASN A 347 -22.56 -7.46 5.39
C ASN A 347 -22.39 -6.58 6.64
N GLU A 348 -23.51 -6.18 7.26
CA GLU A 348 -23.51 -5.44 8.55
C GLU A 348 -22.62 -4.19 8.54
N VAL A 349 -22.61 -3.45 7.40
CA VAL A 349 -21.80 -2.25 7.29
C VAL A 349 -22.36 -1.16 8.20
N LYS A 350 -21.51 -0.64 9.09
CA LYS A 350 -21.88 0.39 10.07
C LYS A 350 -20.76 1.42 10.27
N VAL A 351 -21.15 2.60 10.72
CA VAL A 351 -20.21 3.61 11.21
C VAL A 351 -20.04 3.35 12.71
N GLU A 352 -18.89 2.82 13.09
CA GLU A 352 -18.58 2.47 14.47
C GLU A 352 -18.18 3.69 15.29
N LYS A 353 -17.39 4.59 14.65
CA LYS A 353 -17.00 5.89 15.20
C LYS A 353 -17.28 6.97 14.17
N TYR A 354 -17.82 8.07 14.59
CA TYR A 354 -18.26 9.13 13.70
C TYR A 354 -17.74 10.49 14.13
N LYS A 355 -16.96 11.14 13.26
CA LYS A 355 -16.42 12.49 13.44
C LYS A 355 -15.61 12.66 14.73
N GLU A 356 -14.76 11.71 15.08
CA GLU A 356 -13.82 11.88 16.18
C GLU A 356 -12.75 12.91 15.78
N VAL A 357 -12.53 13.91 16.61
CA VAL A 357 -11.42 14.83 16.43
C VAL A 357 -10.15 14.16 16.90
N GLN A 358 -9.16 14.02 16.01
CA GLN A 358 -7.87 13.43 16.32
C GLN A 358 -6.74 14.43 16.07
N PHE A 359 -5.79 14.46 17.02
CA PHE A 359 -4.61 15.33 16.98
C PHE A 359 -3.43 14.51 16.43
N PHE A 360 -2.93 14.91 15.29
CA PHE A 360 -1.68 14.41 14.71
C PHE A 360 -0.53 15.35 15.05
N SER A 361 0.69 15.05 14.63
CA SER A 361 1.87 15.85 14.96
C SER A 361 1.75 17.33 14.58
N HIS A 362 1.18 17.63 13.41
CA HIS A 362 1.10 19.00 12.85
C HIS A 362 -0.31 19.44 12.48
N VAL A 363 -1.29 18.56 12.53
CA VAL A 363 -2.64 18.82 12.07
C VAL A 363 -3.69 18.19 13.00
N ILE A 364 -4.90 18.72 12.94
CA ILE A 364 -6.10 18.19 13.60
C ILE A 364 -7.03 17.72 12.49
N HIS A 365 -7.52 16.49 12.58
CA HIS A 365 -8.44 15.91 11.61
C HIS A 365 -9.75 15.43 12.24
N LEU A 366 -10.79 15.36 11.42
CA LEU A 366 -11.97 14.55 11.68
C LEU A 366 -11.74 13.15 11.15
N VAL A 367 -11.91 12.15 11.98
CA VAL A 367 -11.73 10.74 11.63
C VAL A 367 -12.99 9.96 11.96
N SER A 368 -13.45 9.13 11.04
CA SER A 368 -14.52 8.17 11.30
C SER A 368 -13.99 6.75 11.08
N LYS A 369 -14.69 5.76 11.64
CA LYS A 369 -14.42 4.35 11.44
C LYS A 369 -15.65 3.66 10.87
N VAL A 370 -15.56 3.18 9.66
CA VAL A 370 -16.57 2.37 8.99
C VAL A 370 -16.13 0.92 8.98
N THR A 371 -17.00 0.03 9.46
CA THR A 371 -16.68 -1.39 9.57
C THR A 371 -17.72 -2.24 8.84
N GLY A 372 -17.32 -3.42 8.39
CA GLY A 372 -18.21 -4.40 7.80
C GLY A 372 -17.67 -5.82 7.97
N LYS A 373 -18.56 -6.79 8.06
CA LYS A 373 -18.21 -8.21 8.11
C LYS A 373 -18.13 -8.75 6.70
N LEU A 374 -16.99 -9.34 6.32
CA LEU A 374 -16.84 -9.97 4.99
C LEU A 374 -17.92 -11.01 4.73
N LYS A 375 -18.47 -11.02 3.52
CA LYS A 375 -19.38 -12.09 3.07
C LYS A 375 -18.65 -13.42 3.12
N PRO A 376 -19.34 -14.54 3.41
CA PRO A 376 -18.72 -15.86 3.45
C PRO A 376 -17.96 -16.16 2.15
N ASN A 377 -16.75 -16.70 2.28
CA ASN A 377 -15.88 -17.08 1.17
C ASN A 377 -15.56 -15.94 0.16
N HIS A 378 -15.74 -14.69 0.57
CA HIS A 378 -15.38 -13.55 -0.28
C HIS A 378 -13.86 -13.40 -0.37
N PRO A 379 -13.29 -13.34 -1.59
CA PRO A 379 -11.86 -13.15 -1.78
C PRO A 379 -11.41 -11.79 -1.21
N PHE A 380 -10.36 -11.76 -0.40
CA PHE A 380 -9.89 -10.51 0.19
C PHE A 380 -9.34 -9.54 -0.87
N MET A 381 -8.66 -10.05 -1.91
CA MET A 381 -8.15 -9.21 -2.99
C MET A 381 -9.26 -8.59 -3.85
N GLU A 382 -10.43 -9.21 -3.91
CA GLU A 382 -11.59 -8.61 -4.56
C GLU A 382 -12.11 -7.40 -3.77
N LEU A 383 -12.10 -7.47 -2.43
CA LEU A 383 -12.41 -6.30 -1.60
C LEU A 383 -11.39 -5.18 -1.81
N VAL A 384 -10.08 -5.51 -1.83
CA VAL A 384 -9.03 -4.53 -2.14
C VAL A 384 -9.31 -3.87 -3.49
N ALA A 385 -9.57 -4.63 -4.54
CA ALA A 385 -9.86 -4.12 -5.87
C ALA A 385 -11.09 -3.20 -5.90
N LYS A 386 -12.16 -3.54 -5.18
CA LYS A 386 -13.41 -2.75 -5.13
C LYS A 386 -13.29 -1.47 -4.29
N THR A 387 -12.37 -1.41 -3.33
CA THR A 387 -12.14 -0.21 -2.53
C THR A 387 -11.04 0.69 -3.09
N PHE A 388 -10.19 0.16 -3.97
CA PHE A 388 -9.08 0.88 -4.60
C PHE A 388 -9.56 1.77 -5.78
N PRO A 389 -8.93 2.95 -5.96
CA PRO A 389 -8.12 3.67 -4.99
C PRO A 389 -8.98 4.38 -3.94
N ALA A 390 -8.34 4.95 -2.91
CA ALA A 390 -9.05 5.73 -1.90
C ALA A 390 -9.79 6.93 -2.53
N GLY A 391 -10.98 7.26 -2.01
CA GLY A 391 -11.77 8.40 -2.47
C GLY A 391 -11.05 9.73 -2.29
N THR A 392 -10.26 9.86 -1.23
CA THR A 392 -9.40 11.01 -0.93
C THR A 392 -8.35 11.30 -2.01
N LEU A 393 -8.02 10.31 -2.85
CA LEU A 393 -7.08 10.45 -3.98
C LEU A 393 -7.75 10.65 -5.34
N THR A 394 -9.07 10.50 -5.42
CA THR A 394 -9.83 10.53 -6.68
C THR A 394 -10.97 11.53 -6.67
N GLY A 395 -11.94 11.32 -5.80
CA GLY A 395 -13.15 12.12 -5.69
C GLY A 395 -14.41 11.27 -5.52
N ALA A 396 -15.55 11.91 -5.58
CA ALA A 396 -16.85 11.29 -5.37
C ALA A 396 -17.90 11.82 -6.39
N PRO A 397 -18.68 10.95 -7.04
CA PRO A 397 -18.62 9.49 -7.08
C PRO A 397 -17.32 8.98 -7.71
N LYS A 398 -16.68 7.97 -7.08
CA LYS A 398 -15.33 7.50 -7.40
C LYS A 398 -15.13 7.16 -8.89
N HIS A 399 -15.97 6.32 -9.47
CA HIS A 399 -15.86 5.90 -10.87
C HIS A 399 -15.93 7.09 -11.84
N LYS A 400 -16.88 8.02 -11.63
CA LYS A 400 -17.01 9.21 -12.46
C LYS A 400 -15.82 10.15 -12.32
N ALA A 401 -15.33 10.32 -11.08
CA ALA A 401 -14.14 11.13 -10.81
C ALA A 401 -12.92 10.59 -11.57
N MET A 402 -12.67 9.26 -11.52
CA MET A 402 -11.55 8.65 -12.24
C MET A 402 -11.67 8.82 -13.76
N GLN A 403 -12.86 8.67 -14.35
CA GLN A 403 -13.07 8.95 -15.78
C GLN A 403 -12.72 10.40 -16.16
N LEU A 404 -13.12 11.36 -15.33
CA LEU A 404 -12.82 12.78 -15.57
C LEU A 404 -11.33 13.08 -15.40
N ILE A 405 -10.68 12.51 -14.38
CA ILE A 405 -9.24 12.60 -14.16
C ILE A 405 -8.50 12.16 -15.43
N GLU A 406 -8.90 11.01 -15.98
CA GLU A 406 -8.26 10.43 -17.17
C GLU A 406 -8.38 11.34 -18.41
N THR A 407 -9.47 12.10 -18.52
CA THR A 407 -9.66 13.07 -19.61
C THR A 407 -8.91 14.38 -19.39
N ILE A 408 -8.74 14.81 -18.15
CA ILE A 408 -8.14 16.10 -17.79
C ILE A 408 -6.62 15.99 -17.72
N GLU A 409 -6.10 14.97 -17.02
CA GLU A 409 -4.65 14.80 -16.85
C GLU A 409 -4.00 14.17 -18.09
N LYS A 410 -2.94 14.79 -18.59
CA LYS A 410 -2.22 14.36 -19.80
C LYS A 410 -1.04 13.44 -19.51
N THR A 411 -0.66 13.28 -18.26
CA THR A 411 0.43 12.42 -17.81
C THR A 411 -0.10 11.40 -16.80
N ASN A 412 0.59 10.28 -16.67
CA ASN A 412 0.28 9.28 -15.64
C ASN A 412 0.52 9.84 -14.23
N ARG A 413 -0.18 9.31 -13.28
CA ARG A 413 -0.04 9.62 -11.85
C ARG A 413 1.11 8.86 -11.21
#